data_84703a22c9e2bce2007c4eb39e26b9c6
#
_entry.id   84703a22c9e2bce2007c4eb39e26b9c6
#
_cell.length_a   1.000
_cell.length_b   1.000
_cell.length_c   1.000
_cell.angle_alpha   90.00
_cell.angle_beta   90.00
_cell.angle_gamma   90.00
#
_symmetry.space_group_name_H-M   'P 1'
#
loop_
_entity.id
_entity.type
_entity.pdbx_description
1 polymer ?
#
loop_
_entity_poly.entity_id
_entity_poly.type
_entity_poly.pdbx_seq_one_letter_code
_entity_poly.pdbx_strand_id
1 'polypeptide(L)'
;MLKNRLTAVVSDEDRTAIATAIQTIKETMPFLMDLTPSERKALAKLGDKSVAFVDKSLELATQNPDFLPRSFDITEMQKDVDLFNSLNAIRQSVVQLLELIEDTAMQAGNEAYSAGLVIYHFAKDAHMNSEGLDQLVDELSKRFHRKRKQIETE
;
A
#
# COMPACT_ATOMS: atom_id res chain seq x y z
N MET A 1 19.02 -9.14 24.86
CA MET A 1 17.57 -9.18 25.12
C MET A 1 16.86 -8.54 23.94
N LEU A 2 16.04 -9.28 23.19
CA LEU A 2 15.25 -8.71 22.08
C LEU A 2 14.30 -7.66 22.68
N LYS A 3 14.39 -6.43 22.17
CA LYS A 3 13.54 -5.33 22.63
C LYS A 3 12.20 -5.46 21.91
N ASN A 4 11.21 -6.05 22.56
CA ASN A 4 9.85 -6.04 22.03
C ASN A 4 9.30 -4.61 22.12
N ARG A 5 8.99 -3.99 20.98
CA ARG A 5 8.46 -2.61 20.87
C ARG A 5 6.96 -2.62 20.59
N LEU A 6 6.46 -3.76 20.07
CA LEU A 6 5.08 -3.88 19.64
C LEU A 6 4.40 -5.04 20.39
N THR A 7 3.41 -4.72 21.23
CA THR A 7 2.55 -5.69 21.88
C THR A 7 1.11 -5.35 21.54
N ALA A 8 0.65 -5.83 20.39
CA ALA A 8 -0.69 -5.58 19.92
C ALA A 8 -1.28 -6.86 19.32
N VAL A 9 -2.60 -6.98 19.44
CA VAL A 9 -3.37 -8.06 18.82
C VAL A 9 -4.55 -7.43 18.10
N VAL A 10 -4.81 -7.87 16.88
CA VAL A 10 -6.02 -7.52 16.13
C VAL A 10 -7.01 -8.65 16.34
N SER A 11 -8.07 -8.39 17.09
CA SER A 11 -9.14 -9.36 17.35
C SER A 11 -9.93 -9.68 16.07
N ASP A 12 -10.75 -10.72 16.09
CA ASP A 12 -11.63 -11.05 14.96
C ASP A 12 -12.76 -10.00 14.80
N GLU A 13 -13.19 -9.40 15.91
CA GLU A 13 -14.09 -8.27 15.90
C GLU A 13 -13.46 -7.04 15.22
N ASP A 14 -12.22 -6.71 15.56
CA ASP A 14 -11.49 -5.60 14.92
C ASP A 14 -11.32 -5.82 13.42
N ARG A 15 -10.96 -7.05 13.01
CA ARG A 15 -10.84 -7.41 11.59
C ARG A 15 -12.16 -7.21 10.84
N THR A 16 -13.26 -7.64 11.45
CA THR A 16 -14.60 -7.49 10.89
C THR A 16 -14.98 -6.02 10.79
N ALA A 17 -14.72 -5.23 11.82
CA ALA A 17 -14.99 -3.79 11.83
C ALA A 17 -14.17 -3.06 10.75
N ILE A 18 -12.89 -3.37 10.60
CA ILE A 18 -12.01 -2.81 9.57
C ILE A 18 -12.51 -3.18 8.17
N ALA A 19 -12.85 -4.46 7.94
CA ALA A 19 -13.38 -4.91 6.66
C ALA A 19 -14.69 -4.18 6.30
N THR A 20 -15.58 -3.98 7.26
CA THR A 20 -16.82 -3.22 7.11
C THR A 20 -16.54 -1.76 6.76
N ALA A 21 -15.57 -1.12 7.43
CA ALA A 21 -15.17 0.26 7.15
C ALA A 21 -14.65 0.41 5.72
N ILE A 22 -13.81 -0.51 5.26
CA ILE A 22 -13.30 -0.54 3.89
C ILE A 22 -14.45 -0.72 2.88
N GLN A 23 -15.42 -1.58 3.18
CA GLN A 23 -16.57 -1.79 2.34
C GLN A 23 -17.46 -0.54 2.28
N THR A 24 -17.69 0.12 3.42
CA THR A 24 -18.42 1.39 3.49
C THR A 24 -17.77 2.48 2.62
N ILE A 25 -16.43 2.58 2.62
CA ILE A 25 -15.70 3.51 1.74
C ILE A 25 -16.02 3.24 0.26
N LYS A 26 -16.02 1.97 -0.17
CA LYS A 26 -16.33 1.59 -1.55
C LYS A 26 -17.78 1.90 -1.92
N GLU A 27 -18.70 1.66 -1.01
CA GLU A 27 -20.13 1.92 -1.21
C GLU A 27 -20.46 3.42 -1.25
N THR A 28 -19.70 4.23 -0.49
CA THR A 28 -19.84 5.69 -0.51
C THR A 28 -19.34 6.30 -1.82
N MET A 29 -18.43 5.61 -2.52
CA MET A 29 -17.84 6.06 -3.78
C MET A 29 -18.07 5.04 -4.90
N PRO A 30 -19.32 4.79 -5.34
CA PRO A 30 -19.64 3.76 -6.33
C PRO A 30 -19.11 4.08 -7.73
N PHE A 31 -18.62 5.31 -7.95
CA PHE A 31 -18.00 5.79 -9.18
C PHE A 31 -16.51 5.45 -9.30
N LEU A 32 -15.90 4.82 -8.27
CA LEU A 32 -14.51 4.36 -8.38
C LEU A 32 -14.37 3.34 -9.50
N MET A 33 -13.35 3.53 -10.32
CA MET A 33 -13.08 2.67 -11.49
C MET A 33 -11.67 2.08 -11.43
N ASP A 34 -11.49 0.95 -12.08
CA ASP A 34 -10.19 0.35 -12.33
C ASP A 34 -9.77 0.61 -13.78
N LEU A 35 -8.57 1.14 -13.95
CA LEU A 35 -7.97 1.43 -15.25
C LEU A 35 -6.91 0.38 -15.57
N THR A 36 -6.95 -0.16 -16.77
CA THR A 36 -5.88 -1.00 -17.29
C THR A 36 -4.57 -0.21 -17.42
N PRO A 37 -3.40 -0.88 -17.44
CA PRO A 37 -2.12 -0.19 -17.65
C PRO A 37 -2.06 0.64 -18.94
N SER A 38 -2.75 0.22 -20.01
CA SER A 38 -2.82 0.93 -21.28
C SER A 38 -3.66 2.19 -21.18
N GLU A 39 -4.85 2.13 -20.58
CA GLU A 39 -5.71 3.29 -20.34
C GLU A 39 -5.00 4.30 -19.43
N ARG A 40 -4.37 3.83 -18.36
CA ARG A 40 -3.62 4.69 -17.44
C ARG A 40 -2.46 5.44 -18.10
N LYS A 41 -1.86 4.85 -19.15
CA LYS A 41 -0.81 5.50 -19.95
C LYS A 41 -1.36 6.51 -20.95
N ALA A 42 -2.55 6.26 -21.49
CA ALA A 42 -3.19 7.12 -22.49
C ALA A 42 -3.78 8.41 -21.91
N LEU A 43 -4.14 8.40 -20.62
CA LEU A 43 -4.70 9.57 -19.94
C LEU A 43 -3.63 10.64 -19.67
N ALA A 44 -3.99 11.89 -19.94
CA ALA A 44 -3.21 13.04 -19.49
C ALA A 44 -3.18 13.07 -17.95
N LYS A 45 -1.99 13.28 -17.39
CA LYS A 45 -1.82 13.31 -15.93
C LYS A 45 -1.89 14.73 -15.41
N LEU A 46 -2.80 14.96 -14.48
CA LEU A 46 -2.88 16.21 -13.74
C LEU A 46 -1.86 16.15 -12.58
N GLY A 47 -0.61 16.55 -12.84
CA GLY A 47 0.44 16.68 -11.82
C GLY A 47 0.45 18.10 -11.23
N ASP A 48 1.27 18.32 -10.20
CA ASP A 48 1.29 19.57 -9.41
C ASP A 48 1.39 20.84 -10.26
N LYS A 49 2.20 20.83 -11.32
CA LYS A 49 2.33 21.96 -12.24
C LYS A 49 1.09 22.20 -13.11
N SER A 50 0.32 21.15 -13.34
CA SER A 50 -0.89 21.20 -14.18
C SER A 50 -2.12 21.61 -13.37
N VAL A 51 -2.13 21.38 -12.06
CA VAL A 51 -3.24 21.79 -11.18
C VAL A 51 -3.43 23.31 -11.26
N ALA A 52 -2.37 24.08 -11.04
CA ALA A 52 -2.44 25.54 -11.11
C ALA A 52 -2.90 26.05 -12.49
N PHE A 53 -2.53 25.36 -13.57
CA PHE A 53 -3.02 25.68 -14.93
C PHE A 53 -4.53 25.43 -15.05
N VAL A 54 -5.02 24.31 -14.56
CA VAL A 54 -6.44 23.94 -14.61
C VAL A 54 -7.28 24.92 -13.78
N ASP A 55 -6.83 25.25 -12.56
CA ASP A 55 -7.52 26.20 -11.68
C ASP A 55 -7.61 27.60 -12.33
N LYS A 56 -6.52 28.08 -12.93
CA LYS A 56 -6.50 29.35 -13.65
C LYS A 56 -7.36 29.34 -14.91
N SER A 57 -7.40 28.20 -15.61
CA SER A 57 -8.26 28.05 -16.79
C SER A 57 -9.73 28.08 -16.40
N LEU A 58 -10.11 27.43 -15.31
CA LEU A 58 -11.46 27.44 -14.78
C LEU A 58 -11.88 28.84 -14.29
N GLU A 59 -11.00 29.54 -13.56
CA GLU A 59 -11.20 30.92 -13.17
C GLU A 59 -11.46 31.84 -14.39
N LEU A 60 -10.60 31.74 -15.39
CA LEU A 60 -10.72 32.51 -16.64
C LEU A 60 -12.04 32.21 -17.38
N ALA A 61 -12.40 30.93 -17.50
CA ALA A 61 -13.64 30.49 -18.14
C ALA A 61 -14.88 31.00 -17.41
N THR A 62 -14.84 30.99 -16.08
CA THR A 62 -15.95 31.45 -15.24
C THR A 62 -16.14 32.97 -15.32
N GLN A 63 -15.03 33.74 -15.35
CA GLN A 63 -15.08 35.19 -15.41
C GLN A 63 -15.41 35.73 -16.81
N ASN A 64 -15.08 34.98 -17.87
CA ASN A 64 -15.21 35.43 -19.27
C ASN A 64 -15.80 34.31 -20.16
N PRO A 65 -17.04 33.88 -19.96
CA PRO A 65 -17.60 32.75 -20.69
C PRO A 65 -17.77 32.96 -22.18
N ASP A 66 -17.82 34.22 -22.65
CA ASP A 66 -18.17 34.60 -24.03
C ASP A 66 -17.16 34.17 -25.09
N PHE A 67 -15.89 33.90 -24.73
CA PHE A 67 -14.88 33.40 -25.65
C PHE A 67 -14.96 31.88 -25.90
N LEU A 68 -15.72 31.18 -25.08
CA LEU A 68 -15.82 29.73 -25.18
C LEU A 68 -16.85 29.30 -26.20
N PRO A 69 -16.63 28.16 -26.88
CA PRO A 69 -17.67 27.56 -27.70
C PRO A 69 -18.91 27.24 -26.87
N ARG A 70 -20.11 27.39 -27.47
CA ARG A 70 -21.38 27.05 -26.79
C ARG A 70 -21.48 25.59 -26.32
N SER A 71 -20.68 24.71 -26.91
CA SER A 71 -20.59 23.29 -26.51
C SER A 71 -19.69 23.02 -25.32
N PHE A 72 -18.96 24.03 -24.83
CA PHE A 72 -18.09 23.89 -23.66
C PHE A 72 -18.91 24.05 -22.38
N ASP A 73 -18.88 23.05 -21.51
CA ASP A 73 -19.59 23.04 -20.23
C ASP A 73 -18.64 23.36 -19.08
N ILE A 74 -18.69 24.60 -18.60
CA ILE A 74 -17.87 25.06 -17.46
C ILE A 74 -18.30 24.32 -16.18
N THR A 75 -19.58 23.99 -16.06
CA THR A 75 -20.11 23.31 -14.86
C THR A 75 -19.56 21.89 -14.74
N GLU A 76 -19.45 21.15 -15.86
CA GLU A 76 -18.80 19.85 -15.87
C GLU A 76 -17.31 19.96 -15.53
N MET A 77 -16.59 20.92 -16.11
CA MET A 77 -15.20 21.16 -15.76
C MET A 77 -15.02 21.47 -14.26
N GLN A 78 -15.91 22.27 -13.65
CA GLN A 78 -15.88 22.54 -12.21
C GLN A 78 -16.08 21.27 -11.40
N LYS A 79 -17.05 20.41 -11.77
CA LYS A 79 -17.29 19.13 -11.10
C LYS A 79 -16.07 18.21 -11.15
N ASP A 80 -15.39 18.14 -12.30
CA ASP A 80 -14.19 17.34 -12.47
C ASP A 80 -13.04 17.83 -11.57
N VAL A 81 -12.85 19.15 -11.47
CA VAL A 81 -11.86 19.76 -10.59
C VAL A 81 -12.17 19.47 -9.12
N ASP A 82 -13.42 19.65 -8.70
CA ASP A 82 -13.87 19.40 -7.33
C ASP A 82 -13.73 17.93 -6.95
N LEU A 83 -14.08 17.02 -7.87
CA LEU A 83 -13.92 15.59 -7.68
C LEU A 83 -12.44 15.21 -7.56
N PHE A 84 -11.58 15.72 -8.45
CA PHE A 84 -10.13 15.49 -8.40
C PHE A 84 -9.54 15.93 -7.06
N ASN A 85 -9.89 17.13 -6.60
CA ASN A 85 -9.40 17.67 -5.33
C ASN A 85 -9.87 16.83 -4.13
N SER A 86 -11.13 16.42 -4.12
CA SER A 86 -11.73 15.56 -3.09
C SER A 86 -11.05 14.18 -3.05
N LEU A 87 -10.86 13.55 -4.21
CA LEU A 87 -10.18 12.25 -4.30
C LEU A 87 -8.71 12.34 -3.89
N ASN A 88 -8.04 13.45 -4.20
CA ASN A 88 -6.66 13.66 -3.77
C ASN A 88 -6.54 13.77 -2.24
N ALA A 89 -7.44 14.49 -1.58
CA ALA A 89 -7.47 14.58 -0.13
C ALA A 89 -7.72 13.22 0.53
N ILE A 90 -8.70 12.47 0.03
CA ILE A 90 -8.99 11.09 0.49
C ILE A 90 -7.77 10.19 0.26
N ARG A 91 -7.16 10.25 -0.92
CA ARG A 91 -5.96 9.47 -1.25
C ARG A 91 -4.82 9.73 -0.27
N GLN A 92 -4.57 11.00 0.09
CA GLN A 92 -3.52 11.35 1.06
C GLN A 92 -3.77 10.67 2.42
N SER A 93 -5.01 10.72 2.91
CA SER A 93 -5.37 10.06 4.18
C SER A 93 -5.21 8.54 4.12
N VAL A 94 -5.58 7.92 3.00
CA VAL A 94 -5.42 6.47 2.80
C VAL A 94 -3.95 6.07 2.69
N VAL A 95 -3.12 6.87 2.01
CA VAL A 95 -1.67 6.64 1.91
C VAL A 95 -1.01 6.72 3.29
N GLN A 96 -1.34 7.74 4.09
CA GLN A 96 -0.82 7.85 5.45
C GLN A 96 -1.21 6.65 6.33
N LEU A 97 -2.45 6.18 6.22
CA LEU A 97 -2.88 4.97 6.91
C LEU A 97 -2.12 3.73 6.45
N LEU A 98 -1.92 3.59 5.13
CA LEU A 98 -1.16 2.48 4.55
C LEU A 98 0.28 2.46 5.06
N GLU A 99 0.96 3.60 5.07
CA GLU A 99 2.33 3.74 5.60
C GLU A 99 2.42 3.30 7.06
N LEU A 100 1.45 3.71 7.91
CA LEU A 100 1.40 3.28 9.31
C LEU A 100 1.22 1.76 9.46
N ILE A 101 0.38 1.15 8.60
CA ILE A 101 0.17 -0.30 8.59
C ILE A 101 1.45 -1.02 8.14
N GLU A 102 2.09 -0.55 7.07
CA GLU A 102 3.32 -1.14 6.53
C GLU A 102 4.47 -1.07 7.53
N ASP A 103 4.68 0.07 8.16
CA ASP A 103 5.72 0.25 9.19
C ASP A 103 5.47 -0.64 10.41
N THR A 104 4.22 -0.73 10.86
CA THR A 104 3.84 -1.59 11.98
C THR A 104 4.02 -3.07 11.63
N ALA A 105 3.62 -3.48 10.44
CA ALA A 105 3.81 -4.85 9.95
C ALA A 105 5.30 -5.20 9.81
N MET A 106 6.11 -4.27 9.33
CA MET A 106 7.57 -4.42 9.23
C MET A 106 8.20 -4.59 10.61
N GLN A 107 7.79 -3.80 11.61
CA GLN A 107 8.27 -3.92 12.98
C GLN A 107 7.88 -5.28 13.59
N ALA A 108 6.62 -5.68 13.47
CA ALA A 108 6.14 -6.98 13.94
C ALA A 108 6.89 -8.15 13.28
N GLY A 109 7.08 -8.06 11.96
CA GLY A 109 7.83 -9.02 11.18
C GLY A 109 9.30 -9.14 11.62
N ASN A 110 9.95 -8.02 11.90
CA ASN A 110 11.32 -7.98 12.40
C ASN A 110 11.43 -8.66 13.78
N GLU A 111 10.50 -8.39 14.69
CA GLU A 111 10.50 -8.99 16.04
C GLU A 111 10.26 -10.51 15.96
N ALA A 112 9.29 -10.94 15.16
CA ALA A 112 9.00 -12.35 14.93
C ALA A 112 10.19 -13.08 14.28
N TYR A 113 10.82 -12.49 13.27
CA TYR A 113 11.98 -13.06 12.60
C TYR A 113 13.18 -13.18 13.56
N SER A 114 13.44 -12.15 14.36
CA SER A 114 14.51 -12.16 15.35
C SER A 114 14.28 -13.23 16.43
N ALA A 115 13.04 -13.38 16.89
CA ALA A 115 12.68 -14.47 17.81
C ALA A 115 12.86 -15.85 17.15
N GLY A 116 12.48 -16.00 15.89
CA GLY A 116 12.70 -17.21 15.11
C GLY A 116 14.17 -17.60 14.98
N LEU A 117 15.05 -16.61 14.77
CA LEU A 117 16.50 -16.84 14.74
C LEU A 117 17.03 -17.35 16.11
N VAL A 118 16.55 -16.77 17.19
CA VAL A 118 16.93 -17.22 18.54
C VAL A 118 16.48 -18.67 18.76
N ILE A 119 15.24 -19.00 18.41
CA ILE A 119 14.72 -20.37 18.50
C ILE A 119 15.58 -21.33 17.67
N TYR A 120 15.90 -20.94 16.43
CA TYR A 120 16.72 -21.76 15.54
C TYR A 120 18.12 -22.03 16.13
N HIS A 121 18.78 -21.02 16.70
CA HIS A 121 20.09 -21.19 17.33
C HIS A 121 20.02 -22.14 18.52
N PHE A 122 19.06 -21.96 19.42
CA PHE A 122 18.88 -22.86 20.56
C PHE A 122 18.51 -24.30 20.14
N ALA A 123 17.67 -24.46 19.12
CA ALA A 123 17.32 -25.77 18.57
C ALA A 123 18.54 -26.48 17.98
N LYS A 124 19.40 -25.72 17.26
CA LYS A 124 20.65 -26.24 16.71
C LYS A 124 21.64 -26.68 17.80
N ASP A 125 21.74 -25.90 18.87
CA ASP A 125 22.62 -26.26 19.99
C ASP A 125 22.07 -27.48 20.75
N ALA A 126 20.76 -27.59 20.95
CA ALA A 126 20.09 -28.70 21.61
C ALA A 126 20.12 -30.00 20.77
N HIS A 127 20.06 -29.89 19.43
CA HIS A 127 20.18 -30.99 18.48
C HIS A 127 21.50 -31.80 18.70
N MET A 128 22.60 -31.14 19.02
CA MET A 128 23.86 -31.82 19.30
C MET A 128 23.76 -32.79 20.51
N ASN A 129 22.67 -32.71 21.28
CA ASN A 129 22.43 -33.50 22.53
C ASN A 129 21.12 -34.32 22.52
N SER A 130 20.31 -34.32 21.41
CA SER A 130 18.96 -34.91 21.41
C SER A 130 18.53 -35.36 20.02
N GLU A 131 18.24 -36.63 19.83
CA GLU A 131 17.86 -37.27 18.54
C GLU A 131 16.49 -36.85 17.98
N GLY A 132 15.72 -35.96 18.62
CA GLY A 132 14.36 -35.63 18.19
C GLY A 132 14.20 -34.30 17.42
N LEU A 133 15.24 -33.47 17.31
CA LEU A 133 15.17 -32.13 16.72
C LEU A 133 15.78 -32.04 15.31
N ASP A 134 16.43 -33.09 14.84
CA ASP A 134 17.19 -33.11 13.58
C ASP A 134 16.36 -32.67 12.38
N GLN A 135 15.18 -33.27 12.21
CA GLN A 135 14.31 -33.01 11.08
C GLN A 135 13.80 -31.56 11.06
N LEU A 136 13.46 -31.03 12.23
CA LEU A 136 12.97 -29.64 12.35
C LEU A 136 14.09 -28.62 12.13
N VAL A 137 15.29 -28.88 12.63
CA VAL A 137 16.46 -28.03 12.40
C VAL A 137 16.86 -28.03 10.94
N ASP A 138 16.80 -29.18 10.27
CA ASP A 138 17.06 -29.29 8.82
C ASP A 138 16.04 -28.52 8.00
N GLU A 139 14.75 -28.56 8.36
CA GLU A 139 13.71 -27.78 7.69
C GLU A 139 13.92 -26.28 7.84
N LEU A 140 14.26 -25.80 9.05
CA LEU A 140 14.56 -24.41 9.31
C LEU A 140 15.83 -23.96 8.58
N SER A 141 16.83 -24.85 8.45
CA SER A 141 18.10 -24.55 7.81
C SER A 141 17.97 -24.32 6.31
N LYS A 142 16.98 -24.96 5.65
CA LYS A 142 16.72 -24.80 4.19
C LYS A 142 16.53 -23.35 3.77
N ARG A 143 16.03 -22.49 4.67
CA ARG A 143 15.89 -21.05 4.41
C ARG A 143 17.23 -20.35 4.18
N PHE A 144 18.29 -20.84 4.79
CA PHE A 144 19.63 -20.23 4.72
C PHE A 144 20.48 -20.82 3.57
N HIS A 145 20.01 -21.92 2.94
CA HIS A 145 20.69 -22.47 1.78
C HIS A 145 20.36 -21.63 0.53
N ARG A 146 21.21 -20.66 0.25
CA ARG A 146 21.20 -19.93 -1.03
C ARG A 146 21.43 -20.95 -2.15
N LYS A 147 20.51 -21.09 -3.10
CA LYS A 147 20.79 -21.78 -4.38
C LYS A 147 22.02 -21.08 -5.01
N ARG A 148 23.16 -21.75 -4.99
CA ARG A 148 24.36 -21.33 -5.69
C ARG A 148 24.00 -21.34 -7.18
N LYS A 149 23.91 -20.16 -7.83
CA LYS A 149 23.82 -20.07 -9.28
C LYS A 149 25.05 -20.77 -9.82
N GLN A 150 24.86 -21.90 -10.50
CA GLN A 150 25.88 -22.47 -11.36
C GLN A 150 26.14 -21.43 -12.44
N ILE A 151 27.33 -20.86 -12.44
CA ILE A 151 27.88 -20.12 -13.55
C ILE A 151 28.34 -21.24 -14.50
N GLU A 152 27.50 -21.53 -15.50
CA GLU A 152 27.96 -22.30 -16.67
C GLU A 152 28.91 -21.37 -17.42
N THR A 153 30.20 -21.70 -17.34
CA THR A 153 31.25 -21.19 -18.22
C THR A 153 31.14 -21.98 -19.51
N GLU A 154 30.65 -21.35 -20.59
CA GLU A 154 31.01 -21.65 -21.96
C GLU A 154 32.35 -21.02 -22.34
#